data_f3c261c83956805352becde0aec1da09
#
_entry.id   f3c261c83956805352becde0aec1da09
#
_cell.length_a   1.000
_cell.length_b   1.000
_cell.length_c   1.000
_cell.angle_alpha   90.00
_cell.angle_beta   90.00
_cell.angle_gamma   90.00
#
_symmetry.space_group_name_H-M   'P 1'
#
loop_
_entity.id
_entity.type
_entity.pdbx_description
1 polymer ?
#
loop_
_entity_poly.entity_id
_entity_poly.type
_entity_poly.pdbx_seq_one_letter_code
_entity_poly.pdbx_strand_id
1 'polypeptide(L)'
;MTVEVVARVDGRPVTVADVDDREDRLRASLLASALPRPGTSEGRQLRRWLVQLLVTERVIAIESAVLGVGASGAPAEDELLPDITARLEIGSVAASALRDPLARAVFARVTAAASVDDREIVEYHARNPFRFAEPDSAAGGWHRPAATLTLADARPAVAAHLLASARRRMFRIWLDARRAALVELAPGYEHPGDPRQPDNTHRH
;
A
#
# COMPACT_ATOMS: atom_id res chain seq x y z
N MET A 1 31.15 0.81 -19.92
CA MET A 1 30.09 -0.09 -19.45
C MET A 1 28.76 0.69 -19.48
N THR A 2 27.82 0.25 -20.30
CA THR A 2 26.50 0.91 -20.38
C THR A 2 25.71 0.52 -19.14
N VAL A 3 25.27 1.50 -18.37
CA VAL A 3 24.40 1.27 -17.19
C VAL A 3 23.04 0.87 -17.71
N GLU A 4 22.59 -0.34 -17.38
CA GLU A 4 21.26 -0.83 -17.76
C GLU A 4 20.19 -0.16 -16.89
N VAL A 5 19.24 0.52 -17.53
CA VAL A 5 18.18 1.30 -16.89
C VAL A 5 16.87 0.52 -16.94
N VAL A 6 16.23 0.32 -15.78
CA VAL A 6 14.94 -0.40 -15.65
C VAL A 6 13.74 0.57 -15.60
N ALA A 7 13.96 1.81 -15.19
CA ALA A 7 12.97 2.86 -15.16
C ALA A 7 13.63 4.25 -15.14
N ARG A 8 12.84 5.28 -15.43
CA ARG A 8 13.19 6.68 -15.13
C ARG A 8 12.09 7.29 -14.26
N VAL A 9 12.48 8.10 -13.29
CA VAL A 9 11.56 8.87 -12.46
C VAL A 9 11.97 10.32 -12.54
N ASP A 10 11.12 11.16 -13.12
CA ASP A 10 11.45 12.56 -13.43
C ASP A 10 12.80 12.67 -14.18
N GLY A 11 12.98 11.85 -15.22
CA GLY A 11 14.21 11.76 -16.03
C GLY A 11 15.41 11.07 -15.34
N ARG A 12 15.39 10.85 -14.02
CA ARG A 12 16.49 10.22 -13.27
C ARG A 12 16.42 8.70 -13.37
N PRO A 13 17.52 8.02 -13.72
CA PRO A 13 17.49 6.58 -13.93
C PRO A 13 17.34 5.80 -12.62
N VAL A 14 16.58 4.72 -12.69
CA VAL A 14 16.62 3.55 -11.79
C VAL A 14 17.35 2.45 -12.56
N THR A 15 18.39 1.89 -11.99
CA THR A 15 19.28 0.96 -12.68
C THR A 15 19.08 -0.49 -12.22
N VAL A 16 19.57 -1.45 -13.00
CA VAL A 16 19.62 -2.86 -12.58
C VAL A 16 20.42 -2.98 -11.28
N ALA A 17 21.51 -2.23 -11.12
CA ALA A 17 22.29 -2.22 -9.88
C ALA A 17 21.49 -1.77 -8.65
N ASP A 18 20.61 -0.77 -8.79
CA ASP A 18 19.70 -0.36 -7.70
C ASP A 18 18.77 -1.51 -7.27
N VAL A 19 18.32 -2.31 -8.25
CA VAL A 19 17.45 -3.48 -8.00
C VAL A 19 18.25 -4.60 -7.35
N ASP A 20 19.47 -4.88 -7.82
CA ASP A 20 20.36 -5.89 -7.25
C ASP A 20 20.68 -5.56 -5.79
N ASP A 21 21.08 -4.32 -5.50
CA ASP A 21 21.35 -3.85 -4.13
C ASP A 21 20.12 -3.99 -3.20
N ARG A 22 18.92 -3.76 -3.73
CA ARG A 22 17.69 -3.91 -2.95
C ARG A 22 17.36 -5.40 -2.71
N GLU A 23 17.54 -6.24 -3.72
CA GLU A 23 17.34 -7.67 -3.62
C GLU A 23 18.34 -8.30 -2.63
N ASP A 24 19.61 -7.93 -2.70
CA ASP A 24 20.66 -8.44 -1.80
C ASP A 24 20.37 -8.08 -0.34
N ARG A 25 19.96 -6.82 -0.07
CA ARG A 25 19.52 -6.42 1.28
C ARG A 25 18.34 -7.23 1.78
N LEU A 26 17.37 -7.53 0.91
CA LEU A 26 16.22 -8.32 1.27
C LEU A 26 16.61 -9.79 1.55
N ARG A 27 17.52 -10.35 0.75
CA ARG A 27 18.06 -11.71 0.94
C ARG A 27 18.98 -11.83 2.15
N ALA A 28 19.59 -10.74 2.61
CA ALA A 28 20.35 -10.70 3.86
C ALA A 28 19.46 -10.54 5.12
N SER A 29 18.16 -10.33 4.95
CA SER A 29 17.21 -10.16 6.06
C SER A 29 16.63 -11.49 6.56
N LEU A 30 15.86 -11.45 7.66
CA LEU A 30 15.13 -12.59 8.21
C LEU A 30 14.09 -13.18 7.22
N LEU A 31 13.76 -12.47 6.15
CA LEU A 31 12.82 -12.92 5.13
C LEU A 31 13.48 -13.81 4.05
N ALA A 32 14.80 -14.02 4.09
CA ALA A 32 15.56 -14.72 3.06
C ALA A 32 14.96 -16.09 2.67
N SER A 33 14.53 -16.89 3.65
CA SER A 33 13.96 -18.21 3.43
C SER A 33 12.58 -18.22 2.76
N ALA A 34 11.86 -17.11 2.84
CA ALA A 34 10.53 -16.94 2.23
C ALA A 34 10.59 -16.34 0.80
N LEU A 35 11.78 -15.93 0.35
CA LEU A 35 11.92 -15.28 -0.96
C LEU A 35 12.01 -16.32 -2.08
N PRO A 36 11.43 -16.01 -3.25
CA PRO A 36 11.60 -16.83 -4.45
C PRO A 36 13.08 -16.97 -4.83
N ARG A 37 13.42 -18.12 -5.41
CA ARG A 37 14.80 -18.36 -5.89
C ARG A 37 15.11 -17.47 -7.10
N PRO A 38 16.34 -16.92 -7.19
CA PRO A 38 16.79 -16.21 -8.40
C PRO A 38 16.64 -17.09 -9.66
N GLY A 39 16.30 -16.46 -10.79
CA GLY A 39 16.17 -17.14 -12.08
C GLY A 39 14.83 -17.85 -12.32
N THR A 40 14.00 -18.05 -11.29
CA THR A 40 12.64 -18.60 -11.45
C THR A 40 11.65 -17.51 -11.94
N SER A 41 10.44 -17.92 -12.37
CA SER A 41 9.37 -16.97 -12.74
C SER A 41 8.99 -16.08 -11.55
N GLU A 42 8.88 -16.66 -10.37
CA GLU A 42 8.59 -15.94 -9.12
C GLU A 42 9.74 -14.99 -8.74
N GLY A 43 11.00 -15.40 -8.98
CA GLY A 43 12.16 -14.54 -8.79
C GLY A 43 12.12 -13.32 -9.73
N ARG A 44 11.73 -13.50 -11.00
CA ARG A 44 11.52 -12.37 -11.92
C ARG A 44 10.35 -11.47 -11.49
N GLN A 45 9.26 -12.05 -10.97
CA GLN A 45 8.15 -11.27 -10.40
C GLN A 45 8.58 -10.46 -9.18
N LEU A 46 9.41 -11.03 -8.29
CA LEU A 46 10.01 -10.30 -7.18
C LEU A 46 10.82 -9.10 -7.67
N ARG A 47 11.67 -9.28 -8.68
CA ARG A 47 12.47 -8.17 -9.23
C ARG A 47 11.59 -7.07 -9.84
N ARG A 48 10.55 -7.41 -10.59
CA ARG A 48 9.56 -6.43 -11.08
C ARG A 48 8.88 -5.68 -9.93
N TRP A 49 8.50 -6.39 -8.88
CA TRP A 49 7.92 -5.78 -7.68
C TRP A 49 8.93 -4.83 -6.99
N LEU A 50 10.21 -5.20 -6.91
CA LEU A 50 11.26 -4.33 -6.36
C LEU A 50 11.46 -3.05 -7.21
N VAL A 51 11.38 -3.15 -8.54
CA VAL A 51 11.39 -1.97 -9.42
C VAL A 51 10.21 -1.05 -9.11
N GLN A 52 9.00 -1.61 -8.96
CA GLN A 52 7.81 -0.82 -8.62
C GLN A 52 7.95 -0.13 -7.25
N LEU A 53 8.58 -0.80 -6.28
CA LEU A 53 8.85 -0.23 -4.96
C LEU A 53 9.86 0.92 -5.03
N LEU A 54 11.01 0.71 -5.68
CA LEU A 54 12.06 1.73 -5.87
C LEU A 54 11.52 2.98 -6.60
N VAL A 55 10.74 2.76 -7.65
CA VAL A 55 10.07 3.83 -8.39
C VAL A 55 9.13 4.60 -7.48
N THR A 56 8.30 3.91 -6.70
CA THR A 56 7.34 4.54 -5.77
C THR A 56 8.07 5.35 -4.70
N GLU A 57 9.13 4.82 -4.10
CA GLU A 57 9.96 5.54 -3.12
C GLU A 57 10.55 6.82 -3.71
N ARG A 58 11.03 6.79 -4.98
CA ARG A 58 11.56 7.98 -5.67
C ARG A 58 10.47 9.01 -5.98
N VAL A 59 9.29 8.58 -6.43
CA VAL A 59 8.14 9.47 -6.62
C VAL A 59 7.77 10.16 -5.31
N ILE A 60 7.68 9.43 -4.21
CA ILE A 60 7.39 9.98 -2.89
C ILE A 60 8.45 11.00 -2.46
N ALA A 61 9.73 10.71 -2.69
CA ALA A 61 10.83 11.62 -2.35
C ALA A 61 10.76 12.94 -3.15
N ILE A 62 10.42 12.88 -4.45
CA ILE A 62 10.22 14.06 -5.28
C ILE A 62 9.02 14.86 -4.78
N GLU A 63 7.89 14.20 -4.57
CA GLU A 63 6.66 14.85 -4.14
C GLU A 63 6.77 15.44 -2.72
N SER A 64 7.52 14.80 -1.81
CA SER A 64 7.77 15.35 -0.48
C SER A 64 8.47 16.72 -0.54
N ALA A 65 9.43 16.88 -1.45
CA ALA A 65 10.10 18.15 -1.67
C ALA A 65 9.13 19.21 -2.26
N VAL A 66 8.29 18.82 -3.22
CA VAL A 66 7.26 19.72 -3.80
C VAL A 66 6.24 20.15 -2.75
N LEU A 67 5.83 19.24 -1.88
CA LEU A 67 4.84 19.51 -0.83
C LEU A 67 5.43 20.18 0.41
N GLY A 68 6.76 20.32 0.50
CA GLY A 68 7.45 20.86 1.66
C GLY A 68 7.28 19.99 2.91
N VAL A 69 7.22 18.66 2.76
CA VAL A 69 6.93 17.71 3.84
C VAL A 69 8.18 16.93 4.19
N GLY A 70 8.52 16.89 5.48
CA GLY A 70 9.58 16.04 6.05
C GLY A 70 9.02 14.87 6.85
N ALA A 71 9.91 13.97 7.27
CA ALA A 71 9.52 12.77 8.02
C ALA A 71 9.08 13.04 9.47
N SER A 72 9.35 14.24 9.99
CA SER A 72 9.03 14.61 11.37
C SER A 72 7.51 14.67 11.58
N GLY A 73 7.02 14.07 12.67
CA GLY A 73 5.59 14.04 13.00
C GLY A 73 4.75 13.13 12.07
N ALA A 74 5.40 12.25 11.33
CA ALA A 74 4.69 11.25 10.53
C ALA A 74 3.82 10.33 11.42
N PRO A 75 2.60 9.97 10.99
CA PRO A 75 1.77 9.01 11.73
C PRO A 75 2.47 7.64 11.83
N ALA A 76 2.10 6.83 12.80
CA ALA A 76 2.61 5.47 12.91
C ALA A 76 2.10 4.57 11.76
N GLU A 77 2.87 3.53 11.42
CA GLU A 77 2.48 2.63 10.31
C GLU A 77 1.17 1.89 10.61
N ASP A 78 1.01 1.44 11.85
CA ASP A 78 -0.18 0.72 12.32
C ASP A 78 -1.44 1.61 12.41
N GLU A 79 -1.30 2.93 12.57
CA GLU A 79 -2.43 3.86 12.43
C GLU A 79 -2.97 3.88 10.99
N LEU A 80 -2.10 3.77 9.99
CA LEU A 80 -2.49 3.81 8.59
C LEU A 80 -2.90 2.43 8.06
N LEU A 81 -2.20 1.39 8.50
CA LEU A 81 -2.30 0.01 8.02
C LEU A 81 -2.47 -0.97 9.20
N PRO A 82 -3.57 -0.88 9.97
CA PRO A 82 -3.76 -1.65 11.20
C PRO A 82 -3.88 -3.16 10.98
N ASP A 83 -4.28 -3.58 9.78
CA ASP A 83 -4.54 -4.98 9.47
C ASP A 83 -4.21 -5.32 8.01
N ILE A 84 -4.35 -6.60 7.67
CA ILE A 84 -4.11 -7.11 6.31
C ILE A 84 -5.10 -6.52 5.29
N THR A 85 -6.32 -6.23 5.68
CA THR A 85 -7.34 -5.65 4.79
C THR A 85 -6.93 -4.25 4.35
N ALA A 86 -6.45 -3.42 5.28
CA ALA A 86 -5.92 -2.09 4.98
C ALA A 86 -4.70 -2.15 4.04
N ARG A 87 -3.82 -3.15 4.24
CA ARG A 87 -2.66 -3.38 3.35
C ARG A 87 -3.07 -3.83 1.95
N LEU A 88 -4.06 -4.68 1.82
CA LEU A 88 -4.61 -5.12 0.53
C LEU A 88 -5.34 -3.97 -0.18
N GLU A 89 -6.06 -3.15 0.56
CA GLU A 89 -6.81 -2.00 0.02
C GLU A 89 -5.90 -0.97 -0.64
N ILE A 90 -4.74 -0.69 -0.05
CA ILE A 90 -3.78 0.28 -0.61
C ILE A 90 -2.85 -0.34 -1.66
N GLY A 91 -2.70 -1.66 -1.65
CA GLY A 91 -1.80 -2.42 -2.52
C GLY A 91 -0.41 -2.64 -1.93
N SER A 92 0.22 -3.77 -2.29
CA SER A 92 1.47 -4.24 -1.67
C SER A 92 2.65 -3.28 -1.80
N VAL A 93 2.78 -2.61 -2.94
CA VAL A 93 3.87 -1.65 -3.21
C VAL A 93 3.71 -0.41 -2.33
N ALA A 94 2.51 0.18 -2.32
CA ALA A 94 2.23 1.36 -1.50
C ALA A 94 2.33 1.03 0.00
N ALA A 95 1.80 -0.12 0.44
CA ALA A 95 1.93 -0.59 1.81
C ALA A 95 3.40 -0.76 2.24
N SER A 96 4.26 -1.25 1.33
CA SER A 96 5.69 -1.37 1.62
C SER A 96 6.42 -0.03 1.65
N ALA A 97 6.04 0.91 0.78
CA ALA A 97 6.59 2.26 0.81
C ALA A 97 6.22 3.01 2.10
N LEU A 98 5.04 2.77 2.67
CA LEU A 98 4.59 3.39 3.93
C LEU A 98 5.36 2.92 5.19
N ARG A 99 6.30 1.98 5.07
CA ARG A 99 7.28 1.72 6.14
C ARG A 99 8.20 2.91 6.40
N ASP A 100 8.46 3.71 5.35
CA ASP A 100 9.25 4.92 5.46
C ASP A 100 8.41 6.05 6.11
N PRO A 101 8.91 6.72 7.18
CA PRO A 101 8.24 7.86 7.80
C PRO A 101 7.97 9.01 6.82
N LEU A 102 8.84 9.24 5.83
CA LEU A 102 8.62 10.26 4.81
C LEU A 102 7.36 9.95 3.97
N ALA A 103 7.19 8.69 3.57
CA ALA A 103 6.01 8.25 2.83
C ALA A 103 4.73 8.44 3.66
N ARG A 104 4.77 8.16 4.97
CA ARG A 104 3.63 8.38 5.87
C ARG A 104 3.31 9.87 6.05
N ALA A 105 4.31 10.72 6.10
CA ALA A 105 4.10 12.17 6.16
C ALA A 105 3.45 12.69 4.85
N VAL A 106 3.90 12.22 3.69
CA VAL A 106 3.27 12.50 2.39
C VAL A 106 1.84 11.98 2.37
N PHE A 107 1.59 10.74 2.82
CA PHE A 107 0.24 10.20 2.95
C PHE A 107 -0.66 11.13 3.76
N ALA A 108 -0.24 11.52 4.96
CA ALA A 108 -1.00 12.42 5.82
C ALA A 108 -1.32 13.75 5.13
N ARG A 109 -0.34 14.32 4.44
CA ARG A 109 -0.47 15.61 3.74
C ARG A 109 -1.46 15.55 2.58
N VAL A 110 -1.34 14.54 1.71
CA VAL A 110 -2.20 14.43 0.51
C VAL A 110 -3.61 13.97 0.82
N THR A 111 -3.82 13.32 1.97
CA THR A 111 -5.15 12.83 2.38
C THR A 111 -5.81 13.71 3.45
N ALA A 112 -5.23 14.86 3.77
CA ALA A 112 -5.73 15.75 4.83
C ALA A 112 -7.18 16.23 4.59
N ALA A 113 -7.59 16.36 3.31
CA ALA A 113 -8.94 16.79 2.92
C ALA A 113 -9.97 15.64 2.88
N ALA A 114 -9.58 14.39 3.17
CA ALA A 114 -10.52 13.29 3.20
C ALA A 114 -11.56 13.49 4.31
N SER A 115 -12.81 13.27 3.98
CA SER A 115 -13.93 13.38 4.90
C SER A 115 -14.94 12.26 4.64
N VAL A 116 -15.80 12.01 5.60
CA VAL A 116 -16.93 11.07 5.53
C VAL A 116 -18.16 11.78 6.03
N ASP A 117 -19.28 11.64 5.31
CA ASP A 117 -20.52 12.26 5.69
C ASP A 117 -21.40 11.33 6.56
N ASP A 118 -22.40 11.92 7.21
CA ASP A 118 -23.31 11.19 8.09
C ASP A 118 -24.13 10.12 7.36
N ARG A 119 -24.46 10.35 6.10
CA ARG A 119 -25.22 9.39 5.29
C ARG A 119 -24.39 8.14 5.00
N GLU A 120 -23.10 8.30 4.67
CA GLU A 120 -22.18 7.19 4.47
C GLU A 120 -22.06 6.33 5.74
N ILE A 121 -22.00 6.96 6.92
CA ILE A 121 -21.95 6.27 8.21
C ILE A 121 -23.23 5.45 8.45
N VAL A 122 -24.40 6.05 8.25
CA VAL A 122 -25.71 5.38 8.42
C VAL A 122 -25.84 4.20 7.46
N GLU A 123 -25.54 4.41 6.17
CA GLU A 123 -25.62 3.37 5.14
C GLU A 123 -24.63 2.23 5.39
N TYR A 124 -23.44 2.55 5.85
CA TYR A 124 -22.43 1.53 6.16
C TYR A 124 -22.86 0.68 7.36
N HIS A 125 -23.32 1.30 8.45
CA HIS A 125 -23.79 0.59 9.63
C HIS A 125 -24.99 -0.33 9.28
N ALA A 126 -25.95 0.16 8.50
CA ALA A 126 -27.11 -0.63 8.08
C ALA A 126 -26.73 -1.88 7.27
N ARG A 127 -25.69 -1.79 6.43
CA ARG A 127 -25.19 -2.92 5.63
C ARG A 127 -24.26 -3.86 6.41
N ASN A 128 -23.66 -3.41 7.51
CA ASN A 128 -22.66 -4.14 8.28
C ASN A 128 -22.95 -4.13 9.79
N PRO A 129 -24.15 -4.57 10.24
CA PRO A 129 -24.59 -4.38 11.62
C PRO A 129 -23.75 -5.14 12.66
N PHE A 130 -23.03 -6.20 12.24
CA PHE A 130 -22.22 -7.03 13.13
C PHE A 130 -20.73 -6.69 13.13
N ARG A 131 -20.27 -5.78 12.26
CA ARG A 131 -18.84 -5.52 12.10
C ARG A 131 -18.19 -4.89 13.34
N PHE A 132 -18.96 -4.12 14.10
CA PHE A 132 -18.50 -3.43 15.31
C PHE A 132 -19.12 -3.99 16.60
N ALA A 133 -19.81 -5.13 16.49
CA ALA A 133 -20.34 -5.82 17.68
C ALA A 133 -19.18 -6.36 18.52
N GLU A 134 -19.29 -6.24 19.84
CA GLU A 134 -18.34 -6.85 20.74
C GLU A 134 -18.39 -8.38 20.62
N PRO A 135 -17.24 -9.07 20.55
CA PRO A 135 -17.22 -10.53 20.57
C PRO A 135 -17.77 -11.02 21.90
N ASP A 136 -18.66 -12.01 21.89
CA ASP A 136 -19.12 -12.68 23.10
C ASP A 136 -17.95 -13.44 23.73
N SER A 137 -17.43 -12.92 24.84
CA SER A 137 -16.24 -13.44 25.52
C SER A 137 -16.49 -14.74 26.32
N ALA A 138 -17.72 -15.24 26.36
CA ALA A 138 -18.13 -16.29 27.27
C ALA A 138 -18.10 -17.72 26.69
N ALA A 139 -17.82 -17.93 25.41
CA ALA A 139 -17.96 -19.27 24.84
C ALA A 139 -16.92 -19.58 23.76
N GLY A 140 -16.19 -20.69 23.92
CA GLY A 140 -15.33 -21.25 22.88
C GLY A 140 -16.16 -21.88 21.75
N GLY A 141 -16.09 -21.35 20.55
CA GLY A 141 -16.78 -21.85 19.37
C GLY A 141 -17.23 -20.75 18.40
N TRP A 142 -17.93 -21.13 17.34
CA TRP A 142 -18.54 -20.19 16.38
C TRP A 142 -19.76 -19.52 17.03
N HIS A 143 -19.58 -18.29 17.50
CA HIS A 143 -20.67 -17.55 18.16
C HIS A 143 -21.16 -16.38 17.31
N ARG A 144 -22.46 -16.24 17.27
CA ARG A 144 -23.13 -15.04 16.79
C ARG A 144 -22.86 -13.94 17.82
N PRO A 145 -22.45 -12.72 17.41
CA PRO A 145 -22.31 -11.61 18.34
C PRO A 145 -23.59 -11.45 19.18
N ALA A 146 -23.45 -11.33 20.49
CA ALA A 146 -24.58 -11.31 21.41
C ALA A 146 -25.51 -10.11 21.23
N ALA A 147 -24.98 -8.97 20.74
CA ALA A 147 -25.75 -7.78 20.42
C ALA A 147 -25.11 -6.97 19.29
N THR A 148 -25.93 -6.43 18.41
CA THR A 148 -25.51 -5.38 17.47
C THR A 148 -25.43 -4.07 18.24
N LEU A 149 -24.33 -3.31 18.07
CA LEU A 149 -24.27 -1.95 18.59
C LEU A 149 -25.32 -1.07 17.91
N THR A 150 -25.93 -0.18 18.67
CA THR A 150 -26.77 0.86 18.05
C THR A 150 -25.94 1.74 17.15
N LEU A 151 -26.56 2.43 16.19
CA LEU A 151 -25.85 3.39 15.34
C LEU A 151 -25.15 4.48 16.19
N ALA A 152 -25.76 4.91 17.29
CA ALA A 152 -25.17 5.92 18.17
C ALA A 152 -23.85 5.44 18.77
N ASP A 153 -23.82 4.21 19.28
CA ASP A 153 -22.63 3.61 19.90
C ASP A 153 -21.55 3.26 18.88
N ALA A 154 -21.96 2.76 17.70
CA ALA A 154 -21.04 2.38 16.63
C ALA A 154 -20.49 3.57 15.80
N ARG A 155 -21.16 4.74 15.83
CA ARG A 155 -20.85 5.90 14.97
C ARG A 155 -19.37 6.30 14.98
N PRO A 156 -18.68 6.47 16.12
CA PRO A 156 -17.28 6.85 16.11
C PRO A 156 -16.38 5.84 15.41
N ALA A 157 -16.60 4.54 15.65
CA ALA A 157 -15.82 3.46 15.05
C ALA A 157 -16.09 3.34 13.54
N VAL A 158 -17.35 3.46 13.12
CA VAL A 158 -17.73 3.47 11.69
C VAL A 158 -17.10 4.66 10.97
N ALA A 159 -17.19 5.86 11.55
CA ALA A 159 -16.63 7.08 10.99
C ALA A 159 -15.10 6.96 10.82
N ALA A 160 -14.40 6.49 11.85
CA ALA A 160 -12.95 6.26 11.79
C ALA A 160 -12.57 5.25 10.73
N HIS A 161 -13.30 4.13 10.64
CA HIS A 161 -13.07 3.09 9.63
C HIS A 161 -13.25 3.62 8.19
N LEU A 162 -14.35 4.33 7.93
CA LEU A 162 -14.64 4.89 6.62
C LEU A 162 -13.64 5.97 6.23
N LEU A 163 -13.26 6.85 7.18
CA LEU A 163 -12.25 7.88 6.94
C LEU A 163 -10.89 7.27 6.61
N ALA A 164 -10.46 6.24 7.33
CA ALA A 164 -9.22 5.54 7.05
C ALA A 164 -9.23 4.89 5.66
N SER A 165 -10.35 4.27 5.25
CA SER A 165 -10.52 3.70 3.90
C SER A 165 -10.53 4.80 2.82
N ALA A 166 -11.23 5.91 3.03
CA ALA A 166 -11.25 7.05 2.13
C ALA A 166 -9.85 7.64 1.92
N ARG A 167 -9.05 7.77 2.98
CA ARG A 167 -7.65 8.21 2.92
C ARG A 167 -6.79 7.25 2.10
N ARG A 168 -6.87 5.93 2.34
CA ARG A 168 -6.11 4.94 1.56
C ARG A 168 -6.47 4.99 0.08
N ARG A 169 -7.76 5.11 -0.24
CA ARG A 169 -8.22 5.27 -1.65
C ARG A 169 -7.69 6.56 -2.27
N MET A 170 -7.79 7.69 -1.57
CA MET A 170 -7.28 8.98 -2.03
C MET A 170 -5.78 8.93 -2.30
N PHE A 171 -5.01 8.36 -1.38
CA PHE A 171 -3.56 8.19 -1.54
C PHE A 171 -3.21 7.33 -2.74
N ARG A 172 -3.91 6.19 -2.94
CA ARG A 172 -3.69 5.32 -4.10
C ARG A 172 -3.94 6.06 -5.42
N ILE A 173 -5.08 6.75 -5.53
CA ILE A 173 -5.41 7.52 -6.73
C ILE A 173 -4.37 8.61 -6.99
N TRP A 174 -3.97 9.32 -5.95
CA TRP A 174 -2.93 10.35 -6.05
C TRP A 174 -1.58 9.74 -6.49
N LEU A 175 -1.16 8.65 -5.87
CA LEU A 175 0.10 7.97 -6.20
C LEU A 175 0.10 7.45 -7.64
N ASP A 176 -0.99 6.85 -8.09
CA ASP A 176 -1.15 6.36 -9.47
C ASP A 176 -1.05 7.52 -10.47
N ALA A 177 -1.68 8.66 -10.19
CA ALA A 177 -1.59 9.86 -11.03
C ALA A 177 -0.15 10.44 -11.07
N ARG A 178 0.55 10.48 -9.91
CA ARG A 178 1.94 10.95 -9.87
C ARG A 178 2.89 10.00 -10.60
N ARG A 179 2.69 8.70 -10.46
CA ARG A 179 3.45 7.69 -11.20
C ARG A 179 3.23 7.81 -12.71
N ALA A 180 1.99 7.97 -13.15
CA ALA A 180 1.69 8.17 -14.56
C ALA A 180 2.37 9.42 -15.16
N ALA A 181 2.54 10.46 -14.35
CA ALA A 181 3.18 11.71 -14.78
C ALA A 181 4.72 11.68 -14.77
N LEU A 182 5.32 10.93 -13.83
CA LEU A 182 6.76 11.02 -13.55
C LEU A 182 7.56 9.78 -13.97
N VAL A 183 6.92 8.65 -14.27
CA VAL A 183 7.61 7.37 -14.43
C VAL A 183 7.55 6.86 -15.85
N GLU A 184 8.73 6.52 -16.38
CA GLU A 184 8.91 5.77 -17.60
C GLU A 184 9.55 4.42 -17.26
N LEU A 185 8.85 3.32 -17.54
CA LEU A 185 9.37 1.96 -17.32
C LEU A 185 10.03 1.43 -18.58
N ALA A 186 11.15 0.73 -18.42
CA ALA A 186 11.70 -0.07 -19.51
C ALA A 186 10.80 -1.30 -19.77
N PRO A 187 10.71 -1.77 -21.04
CA PRO A 187 9.94 -2.96 -21.36
C PRO A 187 10.32 -4.17 -20.50
N GLY A 188 9.32 -4.90 -20.01
CA GLY A 188 9.50 -6.08 -19.14
C GLY A 188 9.53 -5.79 -17.63
N TYR A 189 9.50 -4.51 -17.23
CA TYR A 189 9.48 -4.10 -15.83
C TYR A 189 8.13 -3.53 -15.37
N GLU A 190 7.07 -3.79 -16.13
CA GLU A 190 5.70 -3.47 -15.76
C GLU A 190 5.30 -4.21 -14.47
N HIS A 191 4.19 -3.79 -13.86
CA HIS A 191 3.74 -4.37 -12.58
C HIS A 191 3.57 -5.89 -12.70
N PRO A 192 4.00 -6.71 -11.70
CA PRO A 192 3.88 -8.18 -11.74
C PRO A 192 2.46 -8.68 -12.01
N GLY A 193 1.44 -7.92 -11.60
CA GLY A 193 0.04 -8.22 -11.86
C GLY A 193 -0.49 -7.79 -13.24
N ASP A 194 0.37 -7.25 -14.13
CA ASP A 194 -0.06 -6.92 -15.49
C ASP A 194 -0.34 -8.22 -16.27
N PRO A 195 -1.58 -8.42 -16.78
CA PRO A 195 -1.95 -9.66 -17.47
C PRO A 195 -1.16 -9.89 -18.78
N ARG A 196 -0.51 -8.85 -19.31
CA ARG A 196 0.34 -8.96 -20.51
C ARG A 196 1.72 -9.55 -20.21
N GLN A 197 2.10 -9.70 -18.94
CA GLN A 197 3.37 -10.28 -18.56
C GLN A 197 3.40 -11.80 -18.83
N PRO A 198 4.41 -12.33 -19.56
CA PRO A 198 4.48 -13.75 -19.91
C PRO A 198 4.62 -14.68 -18.70
N ASP A 199 5.13 -14.18 -17.59
CA ASP A 199 5.28 -14.94 -16.34
C ASP A 199 3.99 -14.95 -15.47
N ASN A 200 2.95 -14.24 -15.89
CA ASN A 200 1.68 -14.22 -15.17
C ASN A 200 0.85 -15.45 -15.57
N THR A 201 1.19 -16.60 -15.01
CA THR A 201 0.60 -17.91 -15.34
C THR A 201 -0.70 -18.22 -14.60
N HIS A 202 -1.24 -17.28 -13.82
CA HIS A 202 -2.53 -17.44 -13.18
C HIS A 202 -3.66 -17.37 -14.23
N ARG A 203 -3.89 -18.48 -14.90
CA ARG A 203 -5.15 -18.71 -15.65
C ARG A 203 -6.25 -19.02 -14.63
N HIS A 204 -7.17 -18.09 -14.49
CA HIS A 204 -8.44 -18.34 -13.81
C HIS A 204 -9.39 -19.05 -14.76
#